data_263d3563d160cb7b00925ee5d01115c8
#
_entry.id   263d3563d160cb7b00925ee5d01115c8
#
_cell.length_a   1.000
_cell.length_b   1.000
_cell.length_c   1.000
_cell.angle_alpha   90.00
_cell.angle_beta   90.00
_cell.angle_gamma   90.00
#
_symmetry.space_group_name_H-M   'P 1'
#
loop_
_entity.id
_entity.type
_entity.pdbx_description
1 polymer ?
#
loop_
_entity_poly.entity_id
_entity_poly.type
_entity_poly.pdbx_seq_one_letter_code
_entity_poly.pdbx_strand_id
1 'polypeptide(L)'
;AGIPAEKILFTGNSKTDAELTYAAEAGVMVSIDSHDELTSLSKIAKANGKNIKVAFRVNPDISGDTHPKLATGLKISKFGIPRQEIVATYKEAKRLPGIDPAGIHCHIGSQILEVSPYVETVNRMMDMVTQISDFISLEFVDIGGGFGVPYQKDVKAPAPQDYAKAILPLFRKRCREIGISPELHVEPGRYPPSDQPLPFPP
;
A
#
# COMPACT_ATOMS: atom_id res chain seq x y z
N ALA A 1 -20.34 -2.55 10.49
CA ALA A 1 -19.39 -2.18 11.54
C ALA A 1 -19.36 -0.67 11.82
N GLY A 2 -20.11 0.17 11.05
CA GLY A 2 -20.21 1.63 11.26
C GLY A 2 -18.98 2.43 10.85
N ILE A 3 -18.04 1.84 10.12
CA ILE A 3 -16.90 2.56 9.57
C ILE A 3 -17.33 3.29 8.30
N PRO A 4 -17.07 4.61 8.17
CA PRO A 4 -17.37 5.36 6.96
C PRO A 4 -16.62 4.79 5.75
N ALA A 5 -17.30 4.71 4.59
CA ALA A 5 -16.74 4.07 3.39
C ALA A 5 -15.46 4.76 2.89
N GLU A 6 -15.37 6.07 3.01
CA GLU A 6 -14.20 6.89 2.66
C GLU A 6 -12.96 6.59 3.53
N LYS A 7 -13.11 5.85 4.63
CA LYS A 7 -12.00 5.37 5.47
C LYS A 7 -11.62 3.92 5.21
N ILE A 8 -12.20 3.31 4.18
CA ILE A 8 -11.93 1.92 3.81
C ILE A 8 -11.13 1.93 2.51
N LEU A 9 -10.00 1.25 2.51
CA LEU A 9 -9.23 0.95 1.31
C LEU A 9 -9.32 -0.55 1.00
N PHE A 10 -9.85 -0.90 -0.15
CA PHE A 10 -9.96 -2.29 -0.60
C PHE A 10 -8.65 -2.71 -1.29
N THR A 11 -7.78 -3.41 -0.57
CA THR A 11 -6.41 -3.77 -0.99
C THR A 11 -6.25 -5.21 -1.49
N GLY A 12 -7.34 -5.99 -1.56
CA GLY A 12 -7.31 -7.35 -2.12
C GLY A 12 -6.79 -7.36 -3.56
N ASN A 13 -6.10 -8.43 -3.96
CA ASN A 13 -5.72 -8.66 -5.35
C ASN A 13 -6.80 -9.49 -6.09
N SER A 14 -6.73 -9.53 -7.42
CA SER A 14 -7.65 -10.32 -8.27
C SER A 14 -9.13 -10.01 -8.02
N LYS A 15 -9.46 -8.73 -7.85
CA LYS A 15 -10.84 -8.28 -7.64
C LYS A 15 -11.69 -8.57 -8.87
N THR A 16 -12.85 -9.13 -8.64
CA THR A 16 -13.86 -9.37 -9.70
C THR A 16 -14.61 -8.07 -10.02
N ASP A 17 -15.22 -8.00 -11.20
CA ASP A 17 -16.08 -6.88 -11.61
C ASP A 17 -17.25 -6.68 -10.63
N ALA A 18 -17.78 -7.74 -10.04
CA ALA A 18 -18.84 -7.66 -9.03
C ALA A 18 -18.35 -6.97 -7.74
N GLU A 19 -17.14 -7.30 -7.26
CA GLU A 19 -16.52 -6.67 -6.09
C GLU A 19 -16.17 -5.21 -6.37
N LEU A 20 -15.64 -4.91 -7.56
CA LEU A 20 -15.34 -3.54 -7.99
C LEU A 20 -16.62 -2.70 -8.08
N THR A 21 -17.72 -3.28 -8.60
CA THR A 21 -19.03 -2.62 -8.67
C THR A 21 -19.54 -2.31 -7.26
N TYR A 22 -19.49 -3.29 -6.36
CA TYR A 22 -19.91 -3.09 -4.97
C TYR A 22 -19.07 -2.02 -4.25
N ALA A 23 -17.75 -2.05 -4.42
CA ALA A 23 -16.86 -1.03 -3.86
C ALA A 23 -17.18 0.37 -4.39
N ALA A 24 -17.44 0.50 -5.70
CA ALA A 24 -17.82 1.74 -6.35
C ALA A 24 -19.15 2.29 -5.83
N GLU A 25 -20.17 1.43 -5.70
CA GLU A 25 -21.49 1.80 -5.16
C GLU A 25 -21.41 2.23 -3.69
N ALA A 26 -20.63 1.51 -2.90
CA ALA A 26 -20.40 1.80 -1.48
C ALA A 26 -19.52 3.03 -1.23
N GLY A 27 -18.80 3.54 -2.23
CA GLY A 27 -17.88 4.67 -2.09
C GLY A 27 -16.58 4.32 -1.38
N VAL A 28 -16.16 3.06 -1.44
CA VAL A 28 -14.90 2.56 -0.87
C VAL A 28 -13.74 2.88 -1.81
N MET A 29 -12.60 3.30 -1.27
CA MET A 29 -11.36 3.45 -2.04
C MET A 29 -10.85 2.08 -2.50
N VAL A 30 -10.25 2.03 -3.70
CA VAL A 30 -9.76 0.77 -4.29
C VAL A 30 -8.26 0.88 -4.57
N SER A 31 -7.49 -0.11 -4.09
CA SER A 31 -6.11 -0.28 -4.50
C SER A 31 -6.03 -1.14 -5.76
N ILE A 32 -5.55 -0.57 -6.85
CA ILE A 32 -5.49 -1.15 -8.19
C ILE A 32 -4.20 -1.96 -8.36
N ASP A 33 -4.32 -3.22 -8.76
CA ASP A 33 -3.18 -4.14 -8.92
C ASP A 33 -2.68 -4.25 -10.38
N SER A 34 -3.51 -3.87 -11.37
CA SER A 34 -3.19 -4.04 -12.79
C SER A 34 -3.90 -3.03 -13.68
N HIS A 35 -3.42 -2.87 -14.92
CA HIS A 35 -4.07 -2.04 -15.94
C HIS A 35 -5.47 -2.55 -16.33
N ASP A 36 -5.67 -3.87 -16.35
CA ASP A 36 -6.98 -4.46 -16.64
C ASP A 36 -7.99 -4.09 -15.54
N GLU A 37 -7.60 -4.17 -14.28
CA GLU A 37 -8.43 -3.77 -13.15
C GLU A 37 -8.76 -2.27 -13.19
N LEU A 38 -7.78 -1.41 -13.53
CA LEU A 38 -8.00 0.02 -13.73
C LEU A 38 -9.03 0.29 -14.82
N THR A 39 -8.91 -0.41 -15.95
CA THR A 39 -9.83 -0.28 -17.08
C THR A 39 -11.24 -0.74 -16.71
N SER A 40 -11.38 -1.87 -16.01
CA SER A 40 -12.67 -2.38 -15.51
C SER A 40 -13.31 -1.41 -14.55
N LEU A 41 -12.56 -0.91 -13.56
CA LEU A 41 -13.08 0.05 -12.58
C LEU A 41 -13.52 1.36 -13.24
N SER A 42 -12.78 1.87 -14.22
CA SER A 42 -13.18 3.08 -14.97
C SER A 42 -14.50 2.90 -15.72
N LYS A 43 -14.70 1.75 -16.37
CA LYS A 43 -15.98 1.43 -17.03
C LYS A 43 -17.14 1.38 -16.03
N ILE A 44 -16.94 0.72 -14.89
CA ILE A 44 -17.91 0.62 -13.80
C ILE A 44 -18.23 2.00 -13.23
N ALA A 45 -17.21 2.80 -12.93
CA ALA A 45 -17.35 4.13 -12.39
C ALA A 45 -18.16 5.06 -13.34
N LYS A 46 -17.82 5.03 -14.64
CA LYS A 46 -18.53 5.76 -15.67
C LYS A 46 -20.01 5.34 -15.78
N ALA A 47 -20.27 4.03 -15.80
CA ALA A 47 -21.62 3.49 -15.89
C ALA A 47 -22.51 3.90 -14.70
N ASN A 48 -21.93 4.02 -13.51
CA ASN A 48 -22.60 4.39 -12.27
C ASN A 48 -22.57 5.91 -11.98
N GLY A 49 -21.97 6.73 -12.84
CA GLY A 49 -21.83 8.18 -12.61
C GLY A 49 -21.01 8.51 -11.36
N LYS A 50 -20.05 7.66 -10.99
CA LYS A 50 -19.21 7.80 -9.79
C LYS A 50 -17.82 8.29 -10.13
N ASN A 51 -17.18 8.93 -9.16
CA ASN A 51 -15.74 9.20 -9.16
C ASN A 51 -15.14 8.45 -7.98
N ILE A 52 -14.22 7.54 -8.25
CA ILE A 52 -13.70 6.58 -7.27
C ILE A 52 -12.25 6.92 -6.97
N LYS A 53 -11.95 7.15 -5.69
CA LYS A 53 -10.57 7.31 -5.23
C LYS A 53 -9.84 5.98 -5.34
N VAL A 54 -8.66 6.03 -5.95
CA VAL A 54 -7.82 4.84 -6.12
C VAL A 54 -6.41 5.08 -5.60
N ALA A 55 -5.81 4.01 -5.09
CA ALA A 55 -4.38 3.88 -4.95
C ALA A 55 -3.86 2.88 -5.99
N PHE A 56 -2.60 2.97 -6.37
CA PHE A 56 -1.97 1.93 -7.18
C PHE A 56 -1.07 1.08 -6.31
N ARG A 57 -1.32 -0.22 -6.31
CA ARG A 57 -0.41 -1.18 -5.71
C ARG A 57 0.79 -1.33 -6.61
N VAL A 58 1.95 -0.98 -6.07
CA VAL A 58 3.23 -1.04 -6.78
C VAL A 58 4.13 -2.09 -6.17
N ASN A 59 4.97 -2.68 -7.00
CA ASN A 59 6.05 -3.54 -6.53
C ASN A 59 7.30 -2.66 -6.32
N PRO A 60 7.75 -2.41 -5.07
CA PRO A 60 8.93 -1.60 -4.79
C PRO A 60 10.25 -2.31 -5.12
N ASP A 61 10.23 -3.59 -5.50
CA ASP A 61 11.40 -4.40 -5.88
C ASP A 61 12.54 -4.36 -4.83
N ILE A 62 12.21 -4.71 -3.61
CA ILE A 62 13.14 -4.62 -2.46
C ILE A 62 14.20 -5.72 -2.48
N SER A 63 13.97 -6.82 -3.20
CA SER A 63 14.83 -8.00 -3.18
C SER A 63 16.04 -7.96 -4.11
N GLY A 64 16.14 -6.96 -5.00
CA GLY A 64 17.19 -6.92 -6.02
C GLY A 64 18.57 -6.46 -5.53
N ASP A 65 18.61 -5.59 -4.50
CA ASP A 65 19.86 -4.90 -4.11
C ASP A 65 20.19 -4.94 -2.62
N THR A 66 19.38 -5.58 -1.78
CA THR A 66 19.61 -5.59 -0.34
C THR A 66 20.26 -6.88 0.14
N HIS A 67 21.10 -6.76 1.15
CA HIS A 67 21.91 -7.72 1.88
C HIS A 67 21.54 -9.22 1.65
N PRO A 68 22.51 -10.14 1.42
CA PRO A 68 22.26 -11.56 1.15
C PRO A 68 21.37 -12.29 2.16
N LYS A 69 21.27 -11.77 3.40
CA LYS A 69 20.37 -12.30 4.45
C LYS A 69 18.89 -12.00 4.22
N LEU A 70 18.54 -10.97 3.44
CA LEU A 70 17.15 -10.62 3.12
C LEU A 70 16.62 -11.40 1.91
N ALA A 71 17.51 -11.82 1.00
CA ALA A 71 17.16 -12.55 -0.22
C ALA A 71 16.54 -13.94 0.05
N THR A 72 16.76 -14.52 1.22
CA THR A 72 16.29 -15.88 1.56
C THR A 72 14.91 -15.93 2.21
N GLY A 73 14.35 -14.80 2.68
CA GLY A 73 13.08 -14.75 3.40
C GLY A 73 11.92 -14.04 2.70
N LEU A 74 12.21 -13.11 1.84
CA LEU A 74 11.20 -12.34 1.11
C LEU A 74 10.99 -12.96 -0.27
N LYS A 75 10.03 -13.89 -0.39
CA LYS A 75 9.46 -14.23 -1.70
C LYS A 75 8.85 -12.95 -2.25
N ILE A 76 9.51 -12.38 -3.26
CA ILE A 76 9.09 -11.15 -3.93
C ILE A 76 7.63 -11.25 -4.30
N SER A 77 6.83 -10.31 -3.84
CA SER A 77 5.47 -10.15 -4.32
C SER A 77 5.52 -9.96 -5.84
N LYS A 78 4.90 -10.88 -6.58
CA LYS A 78 4.70 -10.72 -8.03
C LYS A 78 3.50 -9.83 -8.34
N PHE A 79 2.86 -9.29 -7.31
CA PHE A 79 1.66 -8.48 -7.41
C PHE A 79 1.99 -7.00 -7.50
N GLY A 80 1.10 -6.28 -8.14
CA GLY A 80 1.19 -4.85 -8.30
C GLY A 80 1.91 -4.42 -9.57
N ILE A 81 1.78 -3.14 -9.86
CA ILE A 81 2.33 -2.48 -11.04
C ILE A 81 3.86 -2.38 -10.90
N PRO A 82 4.63 -2.73 -11.93
CA PRO A 82 6.08 -2.55 -11.91
C PRO A 82 6.46 -1.08 -11.70
N ARG A 83 7.49 -0.82 -10.87
CA ARG A 83 7.94 0.55 -10.58
C ARG A 83 8.27 1.39 -11.83
N GLN A 84 8.70 0.74 -12.90
CA GLN A 84 9.04 1.41 -14.17
C GLN A 84 7.81 1.96 -14.90
N GLU A 85 6.63 1.41 -14.61
CA GLU A 85 5.38 1.79 -15.26
C GLU A 85 4.59 2.85 -14.48
N ILE A 86 5.05 3.22 -13.27
CA ILE A 86 4.30 4.08 -12.34
C ILE A 86 3.88 5.42 -12.97
N VAL A 87 4.79 6.09 -13.65
CA VAL A 87 4.50 7.39 -14.28
C VAL A 87 3.47 7.25 -15.40
N ALA A 88 3.57 6.20 -16.22
CA ALA A 88 2.63 5.93 -17.29
C ALA A 88 1.25 5.61 -16.73
N THR A 89 1.19 4.77 -15.69
CA THR A 89 -0.05 4.36 -15.02
C THR A 89 -0.81 5.55 -14.43
N TYR A 90 -0.14 6.44 -13.70
CA TYR A 90 -0.80 7.62 -13.15
C TYR A 90 -1.24 8.62 -14.22
N LYS A 91 -0.47 8.77 -15.31
CA LYS A 91 -0.88 9.59 -16.46
C LYS A 91 -2.10 9.00 -17.17
N GLU A 92 -2.17 7.69 -17.31
CA GLU A 92 -3.33 6.98 -17.83
C GLU A 92 -4.55 7.20 -16.93
N ALA A 93 -4.42 6.88 -15.64
CA ALA A 93 -5.49 7.01 -14.66
C ALA A 93 -6.11 8.42 -14.62
N LYS A 94 -5.27 9.46 -14.71
CA LYS A 94 -5.73 10.86 -14.73
C LYS A 94 -6.63 11.19 -15.93
N ARG A 95 -6.55 10.42 -17.00
CA ARG A 95 -7.37 10.61 -18.23
C ARG A 95 -8.63 9.75 -18.22
N LEU A 96 -8.68 8.73 -17.38
CA LEU A 96 -9.80 7.80 -17.34
C LEU A 96 -11.00 8.41 -16.59
N PRO A 97 -12.22 8.31 -17.15
CA PRO A 97 -13.40 8.83 -16.49
C PRO A 97 -13.71 8.05 -15.21
N GLY A 98 -14.10 8.78 -14.17
CA GLY A 98 -14.53 8.19 -12.91
C GLY A 98 -13.40 7.66 -12.03
N ILE A 99 -12.13 7.95 -12.34
CA ILE A 99 -10.96 7.56 -11.57
C ILE A 99 -10.28 8.80 -10.98
N ASP A 100 -10.05 8.76 -9.67
CA ASP A 100 -9.37 9.80 -8.91
C ASP A 100 -8.13 9.20 -8.21
N PRO A 101 -6.91 9.37 -8.77
CA PRO A 101 -5.68 8.84 -8.18
C PRO A 101 -5.32 9.60 -6.90
N ALA A 102 -5.61 9.00 -5.74
CA ALA A 102 -5.44 9.61 -4.42
C ALA A 102 -4.27 9.03 -3.61
N GLY A 103 -3.83 7.81 -3.89
CA GLY A 103 -2.80 7.15 -3.09
C GLY A 103 -1.87 6.26 -3.89
N ILE A 104 -0.79 5.85 -3.23
CA ILE A 104 0.13 4.79 -3.68
C ILE A 104 0.25 3.75 -2.57
N HIS A 105 0.22 2.47 -2.92
CA HIS A 105 0.20 1.36 -1.99
C HIS A 105 1.25 0.32 -2.36
N CYS A 106 1.83 -0.34 -1.36
CA CYS A 106 2.60 -1.56 -1.55
C CYS A 106 2.38 -2.54 -0.40
N HIS A 107 2.73 -3.79 -0.62
CA HIS A 107 2.77 -4.81 0.41
C HIS A 107 3.95 -5.74 0.14
N ILE A 108 4.96 -5.70 1.00
CA ILE A 108 6.26 -6.35 0.76
C ILE A 108 6.33 -7.80 1.26
N GLY A 109 5.30 -8.29 1.90
CA GLY A 109 5.26 -9.66 2.40
C GLY A 109 4.61 -9.78 3.76
N SER A 110 4.82 -10.93 4.39
CA SER A 110 4.17 -11.29 5.64
C SER A 110 5.20 -11.85 6.62
N GLN A 111 4.98 -11.63 7.92
CA GLN A 111 5.83 -12.13 9.00
C GLN A 111 7.29 -11.61 8.88
N ILE A 112 7.44 -10.33 8.65
CA ILE A 112 8.75 -9.66 8.54
C ILE A 112 9.19 -9.26 9.95
N LEU A 113 10.26 -9.87 10.42
CA LEU A 113 10.79 -9.71 11.80
C LEU A 113 11.93 -8.68 11.89
N GLU A 114 12.10 -7.87 10.87
CA GLU A 114 13.14 -6.83 10.81
C GLU A 114 12.55 -5.48 10.41
N VAL A 115 13.15 -4.40 10.89
CA VAL A 115 12.72 -3.03 10.57
C VAL A 115 13.30 -2.55 9.23
N SER A 116 14.50 -3.03 8.88
CA SER A 116 15.23 -2.57 7.70
C SER A 116 14.47 -2.71 6.36
N PRO A 117 13.68 -3.77 6.09
CA PRO A 117 12.87 -3.84 4.88
C PRO A 117 11.85 -2.70 4.75
N TYR A 118 11.29 -2.23 5.86
CA TYR A 118 10.32 -1.12 5.82
C TYR A 118 11.01 0.23 5.60
N VAL A 119 12.22 0.41 6.11
CA VAL A 119 13.03 1.61 5.81
C VAL A 119 13.33 1.68 4.33
N GLU A 120 13.73 0.56 3.71
CA GLU A 120 13.96 0.48 2.27
C GLU A 120 12.66 0.68 1.48
N THR A 121 11.54 0.10 1.95
CA THR A 121 10.21 0.31 1.35
C THR A 121 9.87 1.80 1.29
N VAL A 122 10.03 2.53 2.39
CA VAL A 122 9.76 3.97 2.42
C VAL A 122 10.64 4.71 1.42
N ASN A 123 11.94 4.40 1.32
CA ASN A 123 12.81 5.03 0.33
C ASN A 123 12.33 4.78 -1.09
N ARG A 124 12.07 3.52 -1.46
CA ARG A 124 11.61 3.16 -2.82
C ARG A 124 10.24 3.76 -3.15
N MET A 125 9.32 3.74 -2.19
CA MET A 125 8.01 4.37 -2.38
C MET A 125 8.14 5.87 -2.62
N MET A 126 8.95 6.57 -1.81
CA MET A 126 9.15 8.00 -1.96
C MET A 126 9.94 8.37 -3.22
N ASP A 127 10.79 7.48 -3.75
CA ASP A 127 11.40 7.68 -5.07
C ASP A 127 10.36 7.62 -6.20
N MET A 128 9.37 6.74 -6.10
CA MET A 128 8.24 6.69 -7.04
C MET A 128 7.32 7.90 -6.89
N VAL A 129 7.01 8.30 -5.65
CA VAL A 129 6.22 9.50 -5.35
C VAL A 129 6.89 10.75 -5.97
N THR A 130 8.21 10.89 -5.86
CA THR A 130 8.94 12.00 -6.49
C THR A 130 8.68 12.09 -7.99
N GLN A 131 8.57 10.96 -8.69
CA GLN A 131 8.38 10.93 -10.15
C GLN A 131 6.96 11.36 -10.59
N ILE A 132 5.99 11.32 -9.69
CA ILE A 132 4.59 11.64 -10.00
C ILE A 132 4.09 12.90 -9.32
N SER A 133 4.82 13.44 -8.34
CA SER A 133 4.40 14.61 -7.52
C SER A 133 4.15 15.88 -8.31
N ASP A 134 4.79 16.05 -9.48
CA ASP A 134 4.59 17.22 -10.33
C ASP A 134 3.18 17.29 -10.97
N PHE A 135 2.49 16.15 -11.06
CA PHE A 135 1.21 16.10 -11.76
C PHE A 135 0.11 15.34 -11.00
N ILE A 136 0.42 14.70 -9.87
CA ILE A 136 -0.52 14.05 -8.96
C ILE A 136 -0.31 14.58 -7.54
N SER A 137 -1.39 14.97 -6.88
CA SER A 137 -1.41 15.28 -5.46
C SER A 137 -1.89 14.04 -4.70
N LEU A 138 -0.97 13.31 -4.08
CA LEU A 138 -1.32 12.15 -3.27
C LEU A 138 -1.84 12.56 -1.90
N GLU A 139 -2.94 11.94 -1.47
CA GLU A 139 -3.50 12.08 -0.11
C GLU A 139 -2.76 11.15 0.87
N PHE A 140 -2.32 9.98 0.41
CA PHE A 140 -1.63 9.01 1.26
C PHE A 140 -0.60 8.16 0.52
N VAL A 141 0.32 7.62 1.31
CA VAL A 141 1.28 6.58 0.94
C VAL A 141 1.08 5.40 1.90
N ASP A 142 0.69 4.25 1.38
CA ASP A 142 0.46 3.03 2.15
C ASP A 142 1.62 2.05 1.94
N ILE A 143 2.30 1.69 3.00
CA ILE A 143 3.43 0.75 2.97
C ILE A 143 3.02 -0.68 3.31
N GLY A 144 1.72 -0.94 3.42
CA GLY A 144 1.15 -2.24 3.68
C GLY A 144 1.31 -2.72 5.13
N GLY A 145 1.11 -3.98 5.28
CA GLY A 145 1.25 -4.68 6.56
C GLY A 145 2.47 -5.58 6.61
N GLY A 146 2.27 -6.79 7.15
CA GLY A 146 3.31 -7.81 7.18
C GLY A 146 4.22 -7.75 8.40
N PHE A 147 3.99 -6.83 9.32
CA PHE A 147 4.72 -6.75 10.58
C PHE A 147 4.67 -8.09 11.33
N GLY A 148 5.86 -8.63 11.59
CA GLY A 148 5.99 -9.94 12.20
C GLY A 148 5.68 -9.94 13.69
N VAL A 149 5.10 -11.04 14.16
CA VAL A 149 4.86 -11.31 15.59
C VAL A 149 5.63 -12.56 16.02
N PRO A 150 6.07 -12.66 17.27
CA PRO A 150 6.77 -13.84 17.75
C PRO A 150 5.81 -15.02 17.91
N TYR A 151 5.95 -16.07 17.09
CA TYR A 151 5.20 -17.31 17.25
C TYR A 151 5.90 -18.33 18.19
N GLN A 152 7.17 -18.12 18.50
CA GLN A 152 7.95 -18.95 19.40
C GLN A 152 8.55 -18.09 20.51
N LYS A 153 8.77 -18.67 21.70
CA LYS A 153 9.20 -17.94 22.90
C LYS A 153 10.58 -17.28 22.75
N ASP A 154 11.43 -17.84 21.94
CA ASP A 154 12.81 -17.42 21.67
C ASP A 154 12.95 -16.50 20.46
N VAL A 155 11.88 -16.32 19.68
CA VAL A 155 11.85 -15.38 18.55
C VAL A 155 11.50 -13.99 19.05
N LYS A 156 12.34 -13.00 18.75
CA LYS A 156 12.05 -11.59 19.01
C LYS A 156 11.51 -10.94 17.75
N ALA A 157 10.44 -10.17 17.90
CA ALA A 157 9.91 -9.27 16.87
C ALA A 157 10.08 -7.82 17.33
N PRO A 158 10.32 -6.88 16.40
CA PRO A 158 10.32 -5.47 16.73
C PRO A 158 8.95 -5.03 17.24
N ALA A 159 8.92 -4.15 18.22
CA ALA A 159 7.69 -3.53 18.67
C ALA A 159 7.20 -2.46 17.67
N PRO A 160 5.91 -2.10 17.65
CA PRO A 160 5.40 -1.03 16.79
C PRO A 160 6.20 0.26 16.88
N GLN A 161 6.69 0.59 18.08
CA GLN A 161 7.51 1.77 18.34
C GLN A 161 8.87 1.73 17.61
N ASP A 162 9.44 0.55 17.38
CA ASP A 162 10.72 0.40 16.69
C ASP A 162 10.57 0.68 15.19
N TYR A 163 9.48 0.21 14.58
CA TYR A 163 9.11 0.58 13.21
C TYR A 163 8.84 2.08 13.11
N ALA A 164 8.05 2.65 14.02
CA ALA A 164 7.70 4.06 14.01
C ALA A 164 8.94 4.97 14.14
N LYS A 165 9.87 4.65 15.04
CA LYS A 165 11.13 5.39 15.23
C LYS A 165 12.00 5.40 13.97
N ALA A 166 12.02 4.33 13.20
CA ALA A 166 12.82 4.24 11.99
C ALA A 166 12.13 4.88 10.77
N ILE A 167 10.83 4.67 10.62
CA ILE A 167 10.07 5.03 9.42
C ILE A 167 9.62 6.50 9.43
N LEU A 168 9.05 6.99 10.54
CA LEU A 168 8.41 8.31 10.56
C LEU A 168 9.37 9.46 10.31
N PRO A 169 10.59 9.52 10.91
CA PRO A 169 11.53 10.58 10.60
C PRO A 169 11.98 10.58 9.14
N LEU A 170 12.20 9.38 8.57
CA LEU A 170 12.57 9.22 7.17
C LEU A 170 11.46 9.70 6.24
N PHE A 171 10.23 9.22 6.43
CA PHE A 171 9.06 9.62 5.64
C PHE A 171 8.86 11.14 5.65
N ARG A 172 8.86 11.75 6.85
CA ARG A 172 8.73 13.21 7.01
C ARG A 172 9.86 13.99 6.33
N LYS A 173 11.10 13.47 6.37
CA LYS A 173 12.23 14.07 5.67
C LYS A 173 11.98 14.06 4.17
N ARG A 174 11.64 12.90 3.60
CA ARG A 174 11.36 12.74 2.17
C ARG A 174 10.18 13.61 1.70
N CYS A 175 9.11 13.70 2.49
CA CYS A 175 7.99 14.58 2.20
C CYS A 175 8.42 16.06 2.10
N ARG A 176 9.26 16.52 3.02
CA ARG A 176 9.79 17.90 2.97
C ARG A 176 10.68 18.14 1.74
N GLU A 177 11.52 17.17 1.37
CA GLU A 177 12.39 17.25 0.20
C GLU A 177 11.59 17.40 -1.11
N ILE A 178 10.42 16.75 -1.18
CA ILE A 178 9.52 16.78 -2.35
C ILE A 178 8.53 17.97 -2.28
N GLY A 179 8.29 18.52 -1.10
CA GLY A 179 7.31 19.60 -0.90
C GLY A 179 5.86 19.14 -0.79
N ILE A 180 5.61 17.92 -0.30
CA ILE A 180 4.28 17.30 -0.16
C ILE A 180 3.98 16.93 1.29
N SER A 181 2.72 16.61 1.60
CA SER A 181 2.28 16.23 2.95
C SER A 181 1.19 15.14 2.94
N PRO A 182 1.42 13.97 2.32
CA PRO A 182 0.48 12.85 2.37
C PRO A 182 0.47 12.20 3.75
N GLU A 183 -0.62 11.49 4.06
CA GLU A 183 -0.67 10.59 5.20
C GLU A 183 0.17 9.33 4.96
N LEU A 184 0.76 8.78 6.03
CA LEU A 184 1.40 7.46 5.98
C LEU A 184 0.42 6.43 6.52
N HIS A 185 0.05 5.45 5.68
CA HIS A 185 -0.83 4.35 6.03
C HIS A 185 -0.04 3.06 6.26
N VAL A 186 -0.55 2.21 7.15
CA VAL A 186 -0.06 0.85 7.42
C VAL A 186 -1.22 -0.09 7.65
N GLU A 187 -1.05 -1.38 7.33
CA GLU A 187 -2.08 -2.43 7.40
C GLU A 187 -1.69 -3.57 8.40
N PRO A 188 -1.63 -3.34 9.72
CA PRO A 188 -1.09 -4.27 10.71
C PRO A 188 -2.07 -5.41 11.04
N GLY A 189 -2.23 -6.39 10.17
CA GLY A 189 -3.20 -7.47 10.33
C GLY A 189 -2.95 -8.43 11.50
N ARG A 190 -1.69 -8.64 11.93
CA ARG A 190 -1.31 -9.57 13.01
C ARG A 190 -1.07 -8.91 14.36
N TYR A 191 -1.02 -7.61 14.42
CA TYR A 191 -0.94 -6.90 15.69
C TYR A 191 -2.36 -6.71 16.24
N PRO A 192 -2.77 -7.45 17.28
CA PRO A 192 -4.02 -7.15 17.98
C PRO A 192 -3.90 -5.79 18.67
N PRO A 193 -5.02 -5.09 18.94
CA PRO A 193 -5.05 -4.04 19.93
C PRO A 193 -4.46 -4.58 21.24
N SER A 194 -3.67 -3.80 21.94
CA SER A 194 -2.74 -4.18 23.01
C SER A 194 -3.30 -5.02 24.17
N ASP A 195 -4.59 -5.25 24.26
CA ASP A 195 -5.26 -5.84 25.41
C ASP A 195 -6.13 -7.09 25.07
N GLN A 196 -6.01 -7.63 23.84
CA GLN A 196 -6.73 -8.86 23.50
C GLN A 196 -5.78 -10.02 23.21
N PRO A 197 -6.01 -11.22 23.79
CA PRO A 197 -5.29 -12.41 23.40
C PRO A 197 -5.53 -12.70 21.91
N LEU A 198 -4.50 -13.17 21.22
CA LEU A 198 -4.61 -13.61 19.83
C LEU A 198 -5.82 -14.54 19.66
N PRO A 199 -6.70 -14.34 18.66
CA PRO A 199 -7.95 -15.09 18.52
C PRO A 199 -7.77 -16.56 18.10
N PHE A 200 -6.53 -17.05 18.04
CA PHE A 200 -6.24 -18.45 17.70
C PHE A 200 -5.45 -19.10 18.84
N PRO A 201 -6.00 -20.14 19.48
CA PRO A 201 -5.22 -20.99 20.35
C PRO A 201 -4.10 -21.71 19.59
N PRO A 202 -3.05 -22.14 20.30
CA PRO A 202 -1.92 -22.85 19.71
C PRO A 202 -2.33 -24.18 19.09
#